data_21cf4d450ab4c99f1cde0cc77c299e83
#
_entry.id   21cf4d450ab4c99f1cde0cc77c299e83
#
_cell.length_a   1.000
_cell.length_b   1.000
_cell.length_c   1.000
_cell.angle_alpha   90.00
_cell.angle_beta   90.00
_cell.angle_gamma   90.00
#
_symmetry.space_group_name_H-M   'P 1'
#
loop_
_entity.id
_entity.type
_entity.pdbx_description
1 polymer ?
#
loop_
_entity_poly.entity_id
_entity_poly.type
_entity_poly.pdbx_seq_one_letter_code
_entity_poly.pdbx_strand_id
1 'polypeptide(L)'
;MHLRARAVMVAAWLACRLPEAPLLALADLAGGAWYRLATSRRRRARRNLTRVVRWLADHDMGSPEVRAAARDGRVLNHLLRDAFRHAARYYVQLVRAPIVDAKYLDRWLVIETPGVIEAALGDQRGALFVGIHMGWFELPAMVAAARTGQPALVPSETIGDPALQAYLVRTRGVLGLRLVELSSAKRLLKAALAEGGTVGLLGDRDITGGGIDTEFFGAPSPLAAGPALLAMDSGITPHVFGVWRDAAGVYHVSVEPIPFPVEGSRRERVSAYLRAEAQAFERYIAAAPEQWLAIFHPLWADLEAALAHVPVRPAPSASSAIEPAP
;
A
#
# COMPACT_ATOMS: atom_id res chain seq x y z
N MET A 1 27.88 -4.30 -11.41
CA MET A 1 26.86 -3.69 -10.52
C MET A 1 26.52 -2.31 -11.07
N HIS A 2 25.29 -2.08 -11.49
CA HIS A 2 24.89 -0.81 -12.10
C HIS A 2 25.07 0.37 -11.14
N LEU A 3 25.48 1.53 -11.65
CA LEU A 3 25.73 2.76 -10.86
C LEU A 3 24.51 3.14 -10.01
N ARG A 4 23.31 2.94 -10.54
CA ARG A 4 22.03 3.19 -9.84
C ARG A 4 21.87 2.34 -8.57
N ALA A 5 22.14 1.04 -8.63
CA ALA A 5 22.04 0.16 -7.47
C ALA A 5 23.05 0.55 -6.38
N ARG A 6 24.28 0.93 -6.77
CA ARG A 6 25.27 1.45 -5.81
C ARG A 6 24.80 2.73 -5.12
N ALA A 7 24.27 3.69 -5.89
CA ALA A 7 23.76 4.94 -5.35
C ALA A 7 22.63 4.71 -4.34
N VAL A 8 21.67 3.80 -4.67
CA VAL A 8 20.58 3.44 -3.74
C VAL A 8 21.13 2.80 -2.46
N MET A 9 22.10 1.88 -2.57
CA MET A 9 22.69 1.22 -1.39
C MET A 9 23.48 2.19 -0.51
N VAL A 10 24.22 3.13 -1.11
CA VAL A 10 24.93 4.18 -0.35
C VAL A 10 23.93 5.12 0.33
N ALA A 11 22.90 5.56 -0.38
CA ALA A 11 21.85 6.40 0.19
C ALA A 11 21.14 5.70 1.36
N ALA A 12 20.81 4.41 1.22
CA ALA A 12 20.20 3.61 2.28
C ALA A 12 21.14 3.44 3.49
N TRP A 13 22.43 3.21 3.24
CA TRP A 13 23.43 3.10 4.29
C TRP A 13 23.58 4.43 5.07
N LEU A 14 23.57 5.56 4.38
CA LEU A 14 23.55 6.89 5.01
C LEU A 14 22.26 7.12 5.81
N ALA A 15 21.11 6.79 5.22
CA ALA A 15 19.81 6.94 5.86
C ALA A 15 19.69 6.14 7.16
N CYS A 16 20.33 4.97 7.25
CA CYS A 16 20.38 4.18 8.48
C CYS A 16 21.26 4.80 9.59
N ARG A 17 22.14 5.77 9.27
CA ARG A 17 23.04 6.43 10.24
C ARG A 17 22.58 7.80 10.68
N LEU A 18 21.67 8.38 9.93
CA LEU A 18 21.16 9.72 10.23
C LEU A 18 19.92 9.63 11.14
N PRO A 19 19.66 10.64 11.97
CA PRO A 19 18.41 10.75 12.72
C PRO A 19 17.19 10.74 11.78
N GLU A 20 16.09 10.18 12.26
CA GLU A 20 14.87 10.01 11.42
C GLU A 20 14.23 11.35 11.05
N ALA A 21 14.11 12.27 12.01
CA ALA A 21 13.40 13.54 11.81
C ALA A 21 13.91 14.38 10.62
N PRO A 22 15.24 14.65 10.46
CA PRO A 22 15.71 15.36 9.29
C PRO A 22 15.52 14.62 7.97
N LEU A 23 15.57 13.28 7.98
CA LEU A 23 15.29 12.48 6.79
C LEU A 23 13.81 12.56 6.37
N LEU A 24 12.89 12.54 7.32
CA LEU A 24 11.46 12.73 7.04
C LEU A 24 11.17 14.17 6.55
N ALA A 25 11.82 15.18 7.10
CA ALA A 25 11.72 16.55 6.59
C ALA A 25 12.23 16.66 5.14
N LEU A 26 13.35 16.00 4.82
CA LEU A 26 13.87 15.92 3.45
C LEU A 26 12.90 15.15 2.52
N ALA A 27 12.29 14.06 3.01
CA ALA A 27 11.27 13.33 2.27
C ALA A 27 10.05 14.23 1.98
N ASP A 28 9.62 15.06 2.92
CA ASP A 28 8.52 16.02 2.72
C ASP A 28 8.84 17.05 1.63
N LEU A 29 10.07 17.57 1.62
CA LEU A 29 10.53 18.47 0.56
C LEU A 29 10.55 17.75 -0.80
N ALA A 30 11.09 16.53 -0.85
CA ALA A 30 11.12 15.71 -2.05
C ALA A 30 9.71 15.36 -2.53
N GLY A 31 8.79 14.99 -1.64
CA GLY A 31 7.38 14.74 -1.95
C GLY A 31 6.68 15.99 -2.49
N GLY A 32 6.96 17.16 -1.90
CA GLY A 32 6.46 18.44 -2.39
C GLY A 32 6.98 18.81 -3.79
N ALA A 33 8.25 18.53 -4.08
CA ALA A 33 8.83 18.69 -5.41
C ALA A 33 8.20 17.70 -6.41
N TRP A 34 8.07 16.44 -6.01
CA TRP A 34 7.43 15.40 -6.82
C TRP A 34 5.99 15.74 -7.17
N TYR A 35 5.20 16.24 -6.23
CA TYR A 35 3.84 16.77 -6.47
C TYR A 35 3.82 17.84 -7.57
N ARG A 36 4.83 18.73 -7.61
CA ARG A 36 4.91 19.78 -8.64
C ARG A 36 5.30 19.25 -10.01
N LEU A 37 6.25 18.31 -10.04
CA LEU A 37 6.90 17.84 -11.28
C LEU A 37 6.12 16.70 -11.95
N ALA A 38 5.53 15.77 -11.20
CA ALA A 38 4.87 14.59 -11.75
C ALA A 38 3.42 14.85 -12.14
N THR A 39 3.19 15.65 -13.16
CA THR A 39 1.85 16.14 -13.57
C THR A 39 0.87 15.04 -13.94
N SER A 40 1.29 13.99 -14.66
CA SER A 40 0.44 12.85 -15.03
C SER A 40 0.03 12.04 -13.80
N ARG A 41 1.00 11.72 -12.92
CA ARG A 41 0.75 10.98 -11.68
C ARG A 41 -0.14 11.78 -10.72
N ARG A 42 0.09 13.09 -10.63
CA ARG A 42 -0.77 14.00 -9.85
C ARG A 42 -2.21 14.03 -10.36
N ARG A 43 -2.42 14.06 -11.70
CA ARG A 43 -3.77 14.02 -12.27
C ARG A 43 -4.50 12.72 -11.93
N ARG A 44 -3.83 11.56 -12.03
CA ARG A 44 -4.41 10.28 -11.65
C ARG A 44 -4.74 10.25 -10.15
N ALA A 45 -3.77 10.52 -9.29
CA ALA A 45 -3.97 10.54 -7.85
C ALA A 45 -5.11 11.50 -7.42
N ARG A 46 -5.21 12.68 -8.06
CA ARG A 46 -6.29 13.61 -7.80
C ARG A 46 -7.68 13.01 -8.12
N ARG A 47 -7.83 12.32 -9.25
CA ARG A 47 -9.11 11.70 -9.63
C ARG A 47 -9.49 10.58 -8.69
N ASN A 48 -8.53 9.71 -8.39
CA ASN A 48 -8.73 8.62 -7.44
C ASN A 48 -9.11 9.17 -6.05
N LEU A 49 -8.34 10.10 -5.51
CA LEU A 49 -8.63 10.71 -4.22
C LEU A 49 -9.96 11.48 -4.21
N THR A 50 -10.33 12.14 -5.31
CA THR A 50 -11.64 12.81 -5.44
C THR A 50 -12.79 11.81 -5.30
N ARG A 51 -12.71 10.63 -5.90
CA ARG A 51 -13.71 9.56 -5.74
C ARG A 51 -13.79 9.13 -4.29
N VAL A 52 -12.64 8.82 -3.69
CA VAL A 52 -12.55 8.37 -2.30
C VAL A 52 -13.19 9.37 -1.34
N VAL A 53 -12.77 10.65 -1.37
CA VAL A 53 -13.28 11.64 -0.40
C VAL A 53 -14.76 11.96 -0.61
N ARG A 54 -15.28 11.90 -1.84
CA ARG A 54 -16.72 12.06 -2.10
C ARG A 54 -17.51 10.91 -1.51
N TRP A 55 -17.10 9.68 -1.81
CA TRP A 55 -17.77 8.51 -1.25
C TRP A 55 -17.73 8.51 0.28
N LEU A 56 -16.56 8.84 0.88
CA LEU A 56 -16.44 8.96 2.35
C LEU A 56 -17.36 10.04 2.92
N ALA A 57 -17.49 11.18 2.24
CA ALA A 57 -18.40 12.25 2.70
C ALA A 57 -19.88 11.83 2.59
N ASP A 58 -20.25 11.12 1.53
CA ASP A 58 -21.63 10.63 1.31
C ASP A 58 -22.04 9.53 2.32
N HIS A 59 -21.04 8.87 2.94
CA HIS A 59 -21.24 7.82 3.95
C HIS A 59 -20.87 8.26 5.39
N ASP A 60 -20.63 9.56 5.62
CA ASP A 60 -20.21 10.13 6.91
C ASP A 60 -18.94 9.50 7.50
N MET A 61 -18.05 8.99 6.64
CA MET A 61 -16.80 8.35 7.01
C MET A 61 -15.60 9.32 6.91
N GLY A 62 -14.54 9.01 7.63
CA GLY A 62 -13.31 9.81 7.65
C GLY A 62 -13.40 11.04 8.55
N SER A 63 -12.28 11.75 8.70
CA SER A 63 -12.19 12.97 9.49
C SER A 63 -13.03 14.12 8.90
N PRO A 64 -13.37 15.16 9.69
CA PRO A 64 -14.03 16.35 9.14
C PRO A 64 -13.27 16.98 7.97
N GLU A 65 -11.92 16.97 7.99
CA GLU A 65 -11.09 17.49 6.92
C GLU A 65 -11.23 16.63 5.64
N VAL A 66 -11.20 15.30 5.77
CA VAL A 66 -11.42 14.37 4.67
C VAL A 66 -12.77 14.61 4.00
N ARG A 67 -13.84 14.76 4.80
CA ARG A 67 -15.18 15.06 4.27
C ARG A 67 -15.27 16.44 3.63
N ALA A 68 -14.59 17.45 4.19
CA ALA A 68 -14.53 18.79 3.60
C ALA A 68 -13.84 18.78 2.22
N ALA A 69 -12.85 17.91 2.01
CA ALA A 69 -12.15 17.78 0.72
C ALA A 69 -13.07 17.36 -0.44
N ALA A 70 -14.22 16.74 -0.16
CA ALA A 70 -15.22 16.41 -1.18
C ALA A 70 -15.83 17.66 -1.85
N ARG A 71 -15.90 18.78 -1.11
CA ARG A 71 -16.56 20.05 -1.53
C ARG A 71 -15.58 21.21 -1.73
N ASP A 72 -14.43 21.17 -1.04
CA ASP A 72 -13.39 22.20 -1.13
C ASP A 72 -12.14 21.69 -1.85
N GLY A 73 -11.91 22.22 -3.06
CA GLY A 73 -10.74 21.88 -3.87
C GLY A 73 -9.39 22.32 -3.27
N ARG A 74 -9.37 23.25 -2.29
CA ARG A 74 -8.14 23.65 -1.59
C ARG A 74 -7.77 22.57 -0.57
N VAL A 75 -8.74 22.07 0.19
CA VAL A 75 -8.56 20.95 1.13
C VAL A 75 -8.14 19.69 0.39
N LEU A 76 -8.82 19.37 -0.72
CA LEU A 76 -8.42 18.24 -1.58
C LEU A 76 -6.97 18.37 -2.09
N ASN A 77 -6.55 19.58 -2.49
CA ASN A 77 -5.16 19.79 -2.92
C ASN A 77 -4.16 19.68 -1.77
N HIS A 78 -4.56 19.99 -0.53
CA HIS A 78 -3.74 19.76 0.65
C HIS A 78 -3.53 18.25 0.87
N LEU A 79 -4.61 17.48 0.97
CA LEU A 79 -4.54 16.02 1.10
C LEU A 79 -3.74 15.36 -0.05
N LEU A 80 -3.95 15.83 -1.28
CA LEU A 80 -3.20 15.31 -2.42
C LEU A 80 -1.68 15.61 -2.31
N ARG A 81 -1.29 16.78 -1.81
CA ARG A 81 0.12 17.10 -1.57
C ARG A 81 0.70 16.22 -0.47
N ASP A 82 -0.07 15.98 0.58
CA ASP A 82 0.36 15.12 1.67
C ASP A 82 0.48 13.66 1.23
N ALA A 83 -0.34 13.20 0.28
CA ALA A 83 -0.16 11.87 -0.30
C ALA A 83 1.22 11.71 -0.97
N PHE A 84 1.72 12.72 -1.68
CA PHE A 84 3.07 12.68 -2.23
C PHE A 84 4.17 12.72 -1.15
N ARG A 85 3.94 13.44 -0.04
CA ARG A 85 4.86 13.46 1.10
C ARG A 85 4.90 12.11 1.81
N HIS A 86 3.72 11.50 2.06
CA HIS A 86 3.63 10.17 2.66
C HIS A 86 4.28 9.10 1.78
N ALA A 87 4.09 9.16 0.47
CA ALA A 87 4.78 8.27 -0.46
C ALA A 87 6.31 8.43 -0.41
N ALA A 88 6.82 9.67 -0.29
CA ALA A 88 8.24 9.91 -0.14
C ALA A 88 8.79 9.43 1.23
N ARG A 89 8.04 9.63 2.31
CA ARG A 89 8.36 9.11 3.65
C ARG A 89 8.41 7.58 3.66
N TYR A 90 7.47 6.91 2.99
CA TYR A 90 7.47 5.46 2.87
C TYR A 90 8.79 4.92 2.31
N TYR A 91 9.36 5.55 1.28
CA TYR A 91 10.67 5.14 0.75
C TYR A 91 11.81 5.32 1.76
N VAL A 92 11.77 6.37 2.59
CA VAL A 92 12.74 6.55 3.69
C VAL A 92 12.60 5.43 4.72
N GLN A 93 11.37 5.09 5.11
CA GLN A 93 11.10 4.01 6.05
C GLN A 93 11.55 2.66 5.50
N LEU A 94 11.27 2.39 4.23
CA LEU A 94 11.68 1.15 3.57
C LEU A 94 13.20 0.95 3.60
N VAL A 95 13.98 2.01 3.35
CA VAL A 95 15.46 1.90 3.38
C VAL A 95 16.02 1.87 4.79
N ARG A 96 15.31 2.43 5.79
CA ARG A 96 15.68 2.40 7.22
C ARG A 96 15.21 1.13 7.93
N ALA A 97 14.37 0.34 7.31
CA ALA A 97 13.83 -0.89 7.88
C ALA A 97 14.88 -1.78 8.59
N PRO A 98 16.13 -1.96 8.09
CA PRO A 98 17.14 -2.79 8.77
C PRO A 98 17.57 -2.32 10.16
N ILE A 99 17.27 -1.10 10.56
CA ILE A 99 17.61 -0.56 11.89
C ILE A 99 16.40 -0.46 12.83
N VAL A 100 15.25 -0.94 12.41
CA VAL A 100 14.05 -1.01 13.24
C VAL A 100 14.20 -2.19 14.20
N ASP A 101 14.20 -1.89 15.48
CA ASP A 101 14.29 -2.87 16.56
C ASP A 101 13.01 -2.88 17.40
N ALA A 102 12.96 -3.75 18.40
CA ALA A 102 11.83 -3.84 19.32
C ALA A 102 11.55 -2.50 20.03
N LYS A 103 12.61 -1.76 20.42
CA LYS A 103 12.45 -0.45 21.10
C LYS A 103 11.81 0.59 20.18
N TYR A 104 12.13 0.54 18.88
CA TYR A 104 11.46 1.41 17.89
C TYR A 104 9.98 1.07 17.80
N LEU A 105 9.64 -0.23 17.70
CA LEU A 105 8.25 -0.69 17.63
C LEU A 105 7.48 -0.33 18.91
N ASP A 106 8.04 -0.58 20.08
CA ASP A 106 7.42 -0.24 21.38
C ASP A 106 7.11 1.26 21.50
N ARG A 107 7.94 2.11 20.89
CA ARG A 107 7.77 3.56 20.96
C ARG A 107 6.82 4.12 19.91
N TRP A 108 6.81 3.54 18.70
CA TRP A 108 6.18 4.15 17.53
C TRP A 108 5.06 3.32 16.92
N LEU A 109 4.72 2.18 17.52
CA LEU A 109 3.67 1.30 17.02
C LEU A 109 2.60 1.05 18.08
N VAL A 110 1.36 1.33 17.73
CA VAL A 110 0.17 0.94 18.49
C VAL A 110 -0.59 -0.12 17.71
N ILE A 111 -0.84 -1.25 18.36
CA ILE A 111 -1.69 -2.30 17.82
C ILE A 111 -3.08 -2.11 18.40
N GLU A 112 -4.04 -1.68 17.57
CA GLU A 112 -5.41 -1.38 17.99
C GLU A 112 -6.20 -2.64 18.40
N THR A 113 -5.85 -3.78 17.80
CA THR A 113 -6.56 -5.05 17.97
C THR A 113 -5.60 -6.20 18.37
N PRO A 114 -4.87 -6.10 19.50
CA PRO A 114 -3.83 -7.06 19.86
C PRO A 114 -4.37 -8.48 19.99
N GLY A 115 -5.53 -8.66 20.60
CA GLY A 115 -6.14 -9.99 20.77
C GLY A 115 -6.49 -10.69 19.45
N VAL A 116 -6.83 -9.92 18.40
CA VAL A 116 -7.09 -10.48 17.06
C VAL A 116 -5.80 -11.02 16.44
N ILE A 117 -4.71 -10.26 16.54
CA ILE A 117 -3.41 -10.70 16.03
C ILE A 117 -2.91 -11.92 16.78
N GLU A 118 -3.04 -11.95 18.10
CA GLU A 118 -2.64 -13.07 18.94
C GLU A 118 -3.42 -14.35 18.61
N ALA A 119 -4.75 -14.22 18.45
CA ALA A 119 -5.58 -15.34 18.05
C ALA A 119 -5.21 -15.86 16.64
N ALA A 120 -4.95 -14.96 15.69
CA ALA A 120 -4.56 -15.33 14.33
C ALA A 120 -3.20 -16.05 14.28
N LEU A 121 -2.20 -15.54 15.01
CA LEU A 121 -0.86 -16.12 15.05
C LEU A 121 -0.78 -17.38 15.92
N GLY A 122 -1.72 -17.58 16.85
CA GLY A 122 -1.85 -18.79 17.67
C GLY A 122 -2.56 -19.95 16.97
N ASP A 123 -3.18 -19.73 15.80
CA ASP A 123 -3.86 -20.79 15.05
C ASP A 123 -2.82 -21.74 14.41
N GLN A 124 -2.82 -22.99 14.82
CA GLN A 124 -1.90 -24.03 14.33
C GLN A 124 -2.09 -24.32 12.82
N ARG A 125 -3.19 -23.89 12.23
CA ARG A 125 -3.46 -24.04 10.79
C ARG A 125 -2.74 -22.99 9.94
N GLY A 126 -2.06 -22.03 10.57
CA GLY A 126 -1.39 -20.91 9.92
C GLY A 126 -2.23 -19.63 9.90
N ALA A 127 -1.59 -18.52 9.57
CA ALA A 127 -2.19 -17.19 9.57
C ALA A 127 -2.14 -16.54 8.18
N LEU A 128 -3.29 -16.08 7.69
CA LEU A 128 -3.42 -15.35 6.42
C LEU A 128 -3.80 -13.89 6.72
N PHE A 129 -2.86 -12.98 6.43
CA PHE A 129 -3.09 -11.54 6.54
C PHE A 129 -3.23 -10.90 5.17
N VAL A 130 -4.22 -10.03 5.03
CA VAL A 130 -4.49 -9.29 3.78
C VAL A 130 -4.53 -7.80 4.07
N GLY A 131 -3.63 -7.05 3.47
CA GLY A 131 -3.51 -5.62 3.69
C GLY A 131 -3.74 -4.77 2.46
N ILE A 132 -3.53 -3.49 2.65
CA ILE A 132 -3.57 -2.45 1.61
C ILE A 132 -2.24 -1.71 1.56
N HIS A 133 -1.91 -1.12 0.41
CA HIS A 133 -0.70 -0.28 0.25
C HIS A 133 -0.88 1.05 1.00
N MET A 134 -0.92 1.03 2.32
CA MET A 134 -1.18 2.20 3.15
C MET A 134 -0.19 2.30 4.31
N GLY A 135 0.29 3.52 4.58
CA GLY A 135 1.27 3.76 5.63
C GLY A 135 2.56 2.95 5.44
N TRP A 136 3.05 2.37 6.52
CA TRP A 136 4.15 1.39 6.46
C TRP A 136 3.60 -0.04 6.58
N PHE A 137 3.02 -0.52 5.51
CA PHE A 137 2.27 -1.78 5.45
C PHE A 137 3.11 -3.06 5.69
N GLU A 138 4.44 -2.97 5.79
CA GLU A 138 5.29 -4.09 6.21
C GLU A 138 5.31 -4.30 7.74
N LEU A 139 4.90 -3.31 8.55
CA LEU A 139 4.93 -3.40 10.01
C LEU A 139 4.19 -4.62 10.59
N PRO A 140 2.98 -4.99 10.12
CA PRO A 140 2.29 -6.17 10.64
C PRO A 140 3.06 -7.47 10.45
N ALA A 141 3.76 -7.61 9.32
CA ALA A 141 4.60 -8.78 9.06
C ALA A 141 5.84 -8.82 9.96
N MET A 142 6.42 -7.65 10.29
CA MET A 142 7.51 -7.56 11.28
C MET A 142 7.03 -7.99 12.68
N VAL A 143 5.85 -7.54 13.09
CA VAL A 143 5.23 -7.94 14.36
C VAL A 143 4.97 -9.45 14.37
N ALA A 144 4.40 -9.99 13.30
CA ALA A 144 4.15 -11.43 13.19
C ALA A 144 5.44 -12.24 13.29
N ALA A 145 6.49 -11.84 12.56
CA ALA A 145 7.79 -12.52 12.61
C ALA A 145 8.45 -12.43 13.99
N ALA A 146 8.37 -11.28 14.65
CA ALA A 146 8.90 -11.12 16.02
C ALA A 146 8.18 -12.01 17.05
N ARG A 147 6.86 -12.23 16.88
CA ARG A 147 6.04 -13.04 17.78
C ARG A 147 6.15 -14.53 17.53
N THR A 148 6.24 -14.94 16.27
CA THR A 148 6.28 -16.37 15.89
C THR A 148 7.70 -16.92 15.80
N GLY A 149 8.71 -16.07 15.71
CA GLY A 149 10.09 -16.47 15.39
C GLY A 149 10.27 -16.99 13.95
N GLN A 150 9.23 -16.88 13.11
CA GLN A 150 9.21 -17.37 11.73
C GLN A 150 8.94 -16.22 10.75
N PRO A 151 9.56 -16.22 9.56
CA PRO A 151 9.31 -15.18 8.59
C PRO A 151 7.90 -15.29 7.99
N ALA A 152 7.25 -14.14 7.78
CA ALA A 152 6.03 -14.09 6.99
C ALA A 152 6.34 -14.18 5.48
N LEU A 153 5.67 -15.08 4.77
CA LEU A 153 5.81 -15.19 3.31
C LEU A 153 4.93 -14.16 2.62
N VAL A 154 5.55 -13.38 1.71
CA VAL A 154 4.84 -12.34 0.94
C VAL A 154 5.23 -12.40 -0.53
N PRO A 155 4.26 -12.32 -1.48
CA PRO A 155 4.58 -12.24 -2.89
C PRO A 155 5.18 -10.87 -3.23
N SER A 156 6.11 -10.85 -4.17
CA SER A 156 6.75 -9.62 -4.64
C SER A 156 6.98 -9.65 -6.14
N GLU A 157 6.80 -8.51 -6.78
CA GLU A 157 7.26 -8.30 -8.15
C GLU A 157 8.78 -8.35 -8.19
N THR A 158 9.32 -8.90 -9.26
CA THR A 158 10.78 -8.93 -9.49
C THR A 158 11.21 -7.62 -10.14
N ILE A 159 12.21 -6.97 -9.55
CA ILE A 159 12.81 -5.76 -10.12
C ILE A 159 13.84 -6.14 -11.17
N GLY A 160 13.82 -5.44 -12.31
CA GLY A 160 14.71 -5.74 -13.44
C GLY A 160 16.21 -5.57 -13.19
N ASP A 161 16.63 -4.87 -12.10
CA ASP A 161 18.03 -4.77 -11.68
C ASP A 161 18.34 -5.85 -10.63
N PRO A 162 19.15 -6.87 -10.94
CA PRO A 162 19.43 -7.98 -10.03
C PRO A 162 20.10 -7.54 -8.71
N ALA A 163 20.92 -6.48 -8.72
CA ALA A 163 21.60 -6.01 -7.53
C ALA A 163 20.62 -5.27 -6.60
N LEU A 164 19.69 -4.52 -7.16
CA LEU A 164 18.62 -3.87 -6.41
C LEU A 164 17.63 -4.91 -5.86
N GLN A 165 17.29 -5.93 -6.67
CA GLN A 165 16.47 -7.06 -6.23
C GLN A 165 17.10 -7.77 -5.03
N ALA A 166 18.38 -8.15 -5.13
CA ALA A 166 19.10 -8.81 -4.03
C ALA A 166 19.17 -7.92 -2.77
N TYR A 167 19.34 -6.61 -2.93
CA TYR A 167 19.31 -5.65 -1.83
C TYR A 167 17.93 -5.64 -1.14
N LEU A 168 16.85 -5.57 -1.90
CA LEU A 168 15.49 -5.55 -1.35
C LEU A 168 15.12 -6.85 -0.66
N VAL A 169 15.46 -8.00 -1.24
CA VAL A 169 15.25 -9.33 -0.62
C VAL A 169 15.96 -9.38 0.72
N ARG A 170 17.24 -8.97 0.77
CA ARG A 170 18.01 -8.96 2.02
C ARG A 170 17.42 -8.00 3.05
N THR A 171 17.07 -6.79 2.65
CA THR A 171 16.52 -5.76 3.54
C THR A 171 15.20 -6.21 4.15
N ARG A 172 14.30 -6.76 3.33
CA ARG A 172 13.03 -7.30 3.81
C ARG A 172 13.20 -8.58 4.63
N GLY A 173 14.22 -9.39 4.34
CA GLY A 173 14.55 -10.54 5.17
C GLY A 173 14.91 -10.18 6.61
N VAL A 174 15.61 -9.06 6.83
CA VAL A 174 15.89 -8.53 8.18
C VAL A 174 14.60 -8.15 8.93
N LEU A 175 13.55 -7.77 8.20
CA LEU A 175 12.22 -7.46 8.76
C LEU A 175 11.38 -8.71 9.06
N GLY A 176 11.92 -9.90 8.87
CA GLY A 176 11.14 -11.13 9.01
C GLY A 176 10.19 -11.38 7.83
N LEU A 177 10.48 -10.84 6.64
CA LEU A 177 9.72 -11.06 5.42
C LEU A 177 10.50 -12.01 4.50
N ARG A 178 9.87 -13.08 4.07
CA ARG A 178 10.38 -13.93 3.00
C ARG A 178 9.65 -13.63 1.71
N LEU A 179 10.35 -12.98 0.78
CA LEU A 179 9.77 -12.65 -0.53
C LEU A 179 9.71 -13.90 -1.41
N VAL A 180 8.57 -14.10 -2.07
CA VAL A 180 8.37 -15.12 -3.09
C VAL A 180 7.96 -14.48 -4.41
N GLU A 181 8.47 -15.00 -5.53
CA GLU A 181 8.11 -14.51 -6.85
C GLU A 181 6.65 -14.80 -7.18
N LEU A 182 5.97 -13.88 -7.86
CA LEU A 182 4.55 -14.00 -8.23
C LEU A 182 4.24 -15.30 -8.99
N SER A 183 5.15 -15.74 -9.85
CA SER A 183 5.01 -16.98 -10.64
C SER A 183 4.88 -18.25 -9.79
N SER A 184 5.52 -18.29 -8.63
CA SER A 184 5.51 -19.41 -7.68
C SER A 184 4.66 -19.17 -6.44
N ALA A 185 4.13 -17.95 -6.28
CA ALA A 185 3.47 -17.50 -5.05
C ALA A 185 2.33 -18.43 -4.62
N LYS A 186 1.37 -18.73 -5.50
CA LYS A 186 0.22 -19.57 -5.15
C LYS A 186 0.64 -20.88 -4.48
N ARG A 187 1.60 -21.59 -5.06
CA ARG A 187 2.06 -22.89 -4.53
C ARG A 187 2.78 -22.74 -3.19
N LEU A 188 3.69 -21.75 -3.11
CA LEU A 188 4.52 -21.56 -1.90
C LEU A 188 3.71 -21.03 -0.71
N LEU A 189 2.79 -20.11 -0.95
CA LEU A 189 1.93 -19.57 0.10
C LEU A 189 0.97 -20.63 0.64
N LYS A 190 0.39 -21.45 -0.25
CA LYS A 190 -0.46 -22.57 0.17
C LYS A 190 0.31 -23.60 1.01
N ALA A 191 1.53 -23.93 0.61
CA ALA A 191 2.39 -24.83 1.38
C ALA A 191 2.73 -24.26 2.76
N ALA A 192 3.10 -22.97 2.82
CA ALA A 192 3.40 -22.31 4.08
C ALA A 192 2.22 -22.31 5.05
N LEU A 193 1.00 -22.04 4.57
CA LEU A 193 -0.20 -22.14 5.41
C LEU A 193 -0.43 -23.57 5.90
N ALA A 194 -0.26 -24.58 5.04
CA ALA A 194 -0.43 -25.97 5.43
C ALA A 194 0.59 -26.43 6.50
N GLU A 195 1.74 -25.75 6.58
CA GLU A 195 2.78 -25.95 7.60
C GLU A 195 2.59 -25.08 8.86
N GLY A 196 1.45 -24.38 9.00
CA GLY A 196 1.17 -23.50 10.14
C GLY A 196 1.89 -22.14 10.05
N GLY A 197 2.42 -21.76 8.87
CA GLY A 197 3.17 -20.53 8.68
C GLY A 197 2.29 -19.29 8.50
N THR A 198 2.94 -18.13 8.50
CA THR A 198 2.30 -16.83 8.27
C THR A 198 2.46 -16.37 6.83
N VAL A 199 1.35 -15.96 6.22
CA VAL A 199 1.30 -15.44 4.85
C VAL A 199 0.70 -14.03 4.85
N GLY A 200 1.35 -13.10 4.14
CA GLY A 200 0.88 -11.74 3.92
C GLY A 200 0.63 -11.45 2.45
N LEU A 201 -0.49 -10.81 2.14
CA LEU A 201 -0.88 -10.37 0.80
C LEU A 201 -1.31 -8.89 0.85
N LEU A 202 -1.27 -8.22 -0.31
CA LEU A 202 -1.94 -6.92 -0.49
C LEU A 202 -3.06 -7.12 -1.51
N GLY A 203 -4.29 -6.75 -1.13
CA GLY A 203 -5.51 -7.04 -1.89
C GLY A 203 -6.08 -5.86 -2.68
N ASP A 204 -5.64 -4.65 -2.40
CA ASP A 204 -6.23 -3.39 -2.88
C ASP A 204 -5.88 -3.03 -4.33
N ARG A 205 -5.09 -3.87 -5.02
CA ARG A 205 -4.66 -3.63 -6.40
C ARG A 205 -4.44 -4.94 -7.15
N ASP A 206 -4.98 -5.04 -8.35
CA ASP A 206 -4.65 -6.13 -9.26
C ASP A 206 -3.32 -5.82 -9.99
N ILE A 207 -2.32 -6.66 -9.75
CA ILE A 207 -1.00 -6.58 -10.39
C ILE A 207 -0.89 -7.60 -11.53
N THR A 208 -1.70 -8.65 -11.47
CA THR A 208 -1.56 -9.82 -12.35
C THR A 208 -2.51 -9.82 -13.55
N GLY A 209 -3.48 -8.91 -13.58
CA GLY A 209 -4.54 -8.87 -14.59
C GLY A 209 -5.65 -9.91 -14.38
N GLY A 210 -5.66 -10.58 -13.22
CA GLY A 210 -6.68 -11.57 -12.85
C GLY A 210 -7.64 -11.08 -11.75
N GLY A 211 -7.71 -9.77 -11.53
CA GLY A 211 -8.60 -9.14 -10.57
C GLY A 211 -10.07 -9.35 -10.87
N ILE A 212 -10.88 -9.29 -9.84
CA ILE A 212 -12.35 -9.40 -9.95
C ILE A 212 -12.95 -8.04 -9.66
N ASP A 213 -13.76 -7.55 -10.61
CA ASP A 213 -14.48 -6.29 -10.43
C ASP A 213 -15.38 -6.38 -9.20
N THR A 214 -15.05 -5.56 -8.22
CA THR A 214 -15.73 -5.46 -6.94
C THR A 214 -16.08 -4.00 -6.69
N GLU A 215 -17.23 -3.73 -6.12
CA GLU A 215 -17.58 -2.37 -5.73
C GLU A 215 -16.61 -1.86 -4.68
N PHE A 216 -15.93 -0.75 -4.98
CA PHE A 216 -14.93 -0.13 -4.14
C PHE A 216 -15.02 1.39 -4.29
N PHE A 217 -15.34 2.08 -3.21
CA PHE A 217 -15.70 3.51 -3.22
C PHE A 217 -16.78 3.86 -4.27
N GLY A 218 -17.84 3.04 -4.30
CA GLY A 218 -19.01 3.26 -5.14
C GLY A 218 -18.81 3.00 -6.64
N ALA A 219 -17.74 2.32 -7.05
CA ALA A 219 -17.52 1.95 -8.44
C ALA A 219 -16.77 0.61 -8.58
N PRO A 220 -16.97 -0.11 -9.70
CA PRO A 220 -16.23 -1.33 -9.96
C PRO A 220 -14.73 -1.08 -10.04
N SER A 221 -13.94 -1.84 -9.26
CA SER A 221 -12.50 -1.85 -9.28
C SER A 221 -12.00 -3.29 -9.28
N PRO A 222 -10.98 -3.65 -10.09
CA PRO A 222 -10.42 -4.99 -10.09
C PRO A 222 -9.57 -5.20 -8.82
N LEU A 223 -10.15 -5.87 -7.81
CA LEU A 223 -9.41 -6.28 -6.63
C LEU A 223 -8.70 -7.62 -6.87
N ALA A 224 -7.56 -7.81 -6.20
CA ALA A 224 -6.78 -9.04 -6.33
C ALA A 224 -7.57 -10.26 -5.85
N ALA A 225 -7.78 -11.25 -6.70
CA ALA A 225 -8.49 -12.48 -6.34
C ALA A 225 -7.65 -13.45 -5.49
N GLY A 226 -6.32 -13.22 -5.40
CA GLY A 226 -5.38 -14.09 -4.70
C GLY A 226 -5.75 -14.39 -3.25
N PRO A 227 -6.06 -13.39 -2.42
CA PRO A 227 -6.48 -13.59 -1.02
C PRO A 227 -7.70 -14.49 -0.88
N ALA A 228 -8.77 -14.21 -1.65
CA ALA A 228 -9.98 -14.99 -1.65
C ALA A 228 -9.76 -16.45 -2.05
N LEU A 229 -8.96 -16.68 -3.10
CA LEU A 229 -8.65 -18.02 -3.59
C LEU A 229 -7.79 -18.80 -2.59
N LEU A 230 -6.83 -18.13 -1.95
CA LEU A 230 -5.98 -18.76 -0.95
C LEU A 230 -6.77 -19.12 0.32
N ALA A 231 -7.65 -18.24 0.79
CA ALA A 231 -8.56 -18.49 1.91
C ALA A 231 -9.47 -19.69 1.65
N MET A 232 -10.09 -19.73 0.46
CA MET A 232 -10.96 -20.82 0.05
C MET A 232 -10.22 -22.16 -0.03
N ASP A 233 -9.00 -22.15 -0.61
CA ASP A 233 -8.20 -23.36 -0.82
C ASP A 233 -7.59 -23.90 0.49
N SER A 234 -7.32 -23.04 1.47
CA SER A 234 -6.71 -23.42 2.77
C SER A 234 -7.74 -23.62 3.88
N GLY A 235 -8.93 -23.05 3.76
CA GLY A 235 -9.93 -23.03 4.84
C GLY A 235 -9.55 -22.11 6.01
N ILE A 236 -8.55 -21.26 5.85
CA ILE A 236 -8.09 -20.31 6.87
C ILE A 236 -8.88 -19.01 6.74
N THR A 237 -9.33 -18.47 7.87
CA THR A 237 -9.97 -17.16 7.93
C THR A 237 -8.95 -16.06 7.65
N PRO A 238 -9.12 -15.24 6.58
CA PRO A 238 -8.26 -14.10 6.35
C PRO A 238 -8.44 -13.02 7.43
N HIS A 239 -7.34 -12.40 7.79
CA HIS A 239 -7.31 -11.25 8.69
C HIS A 239 -6.91 -10.01 7.89
N VAL A 240 -7.86 -9.10 7.68
CA VAL A 240 -7.64 -7.89 6.90
C VAL A 240 -7.07 -6.80 7.79
N PHE A 241 -6.07 -6.05 7.30
CA PHE A 241 -5.40 -5.03 8.09
C PHE A 241 -5.19 -3.72 7.34
N GLY A 242 -5.18 -2.62 8.12
CA GLY A 242 -4.73 -1.30 7.71
C GLY A 242 -3.62 -0.78 8.61
N VAL A 243 -2.75 0.04 8.03
CA VAL A 243 -1.67 0.73 8.75
C VAL A 243 -1.71 2.20 8.40
N TRP A 244 -1.76 3.08 9.41
CA TRP A 244 -1.65 4.52 9.20
C TRP A 244 -0.76 5.15 10.26
N ARG A 245 -0.27 6.33 9.97
CA ARG A 245 0.56 7.12 10.88
C ARG A 245 -0.20 8.38 11.30
N ASP A 246 -0.29 8.62 12.59
CA ASP A 246 -0.94 9.81 13.12
C ASP A 246 -0.06 11.07 13.04
N ALA A 247 -0.60 12.20 13.47
CA ALA A 247 0.10 13.48 13.49
C ALA A 247 1.28 13.52 14.48
N ALA A 248 1.25 12.71 15.54
CA ALA A 248 2.35 12.57 16.49
C ALA A 248 3.49 11.70 15.94
N GLY A 249 3.24 11.00 14.83
CA GLY A 249 4.21 10.13 14.19
C GLY A 249 4.12 8.67 14.61
N VAL A 250 3.11 8.30 15.37
CA VAL A 250 2.85 6.94 15.82
C VAL A 250 2.13 6.17 14.71
N TYR A 251 2.56 4.94 14.48
CA TYR A 251 1.89 4.00 13.57
C TYR A 251 0.79 3.26 14.31
N HIS A 252 -0.35 3.15 13.69
CA HIS A 252 -1.48 2.37 14.15
C HIS A 252 -1.68 1.19 13.21
N VAL A 253 -1.86 0.01 13.78
CA VAL A 253 -2.19 -1.23 13.06
C VAL A 253 -3.50 -1.76 13.61
N SER A 254 -4.49 -1.85 12.74
CA SER A 254 -5.76 -2.50 13.07
C SER A 254 -5.98 -3.71 12.18
N VAL A 255 -6.49 -4.79 12.76
CA VAL A 255 -6.71 -6.08 12.09
C VAL A 255 -8.09 -6.58 12.42
N GLU A 256 -8.82 -7.09 11.44
CA GLU A 256 -10.12 -7.72 11.63
C GLU A 256 -10.22 -9.03 10.83
N PRO A 257 -10.83 -10.10 11.39
CA PRO A 257 -11.09 -11.32 10.64
C PRO A 257 -12.25 -11.12 9.68
N ILE A 258 -12.11 -11.63 8.44
CA ILE A 258 -13.23 -11.71 7.48
C ILE A 258 -13.48 -13.17 7.18
N PRO A 259 -14.50 -13.80 7.81
CA PRO A 259 -14.82 -15.19 7.56
C PRO A 259 -15.14 -15.44 6.07
N PHE A 260 -14.53 -16.49 5.50
CA PHE A 260 -14.79 -16.83 4.12
C PHE A 260 -16.18 -17.50 4.02
N PRO A 261 -17.06 -17.06 3.08
CA PRO A 261 -18.40 -17.61 2.93
C PRO A 261 -18.39 -19.11 2.65
N VAL A 262 -19.27 -19.87 3.33
CA VAL A 262 -19.36 -21.33 3.18
C VAL A 262 -20.46 -21.77 2.20
N GLU A 263 -21.49 -20.94 2.00
CA GLU A 263 -22.63 -21.23 1.14
C GLU A 263 -22.47 -20.62 -0.26
N GLY A 264 -23.14 -21.21 -1.24
CA GLY A 264 -23.13 -20.74 -2.63
C GLY A 264 -22.06 -21.38 -3.49
N SER A 265 -22.11 -21.08 -4.77
CA SER A 265 -21.10 -21.48 -5.75
C SER A 265 -19.73 -20.83 -5.45
N ARG A 266 -18.68 -21.43 -5.99
CA ARG A 266 -17.32 -20.86 -5.87
C ARG A 266 -17.26 -19.38 -6.23
N ARG A 267 -17.91 -18.97 -7.31
CA ARG A 267 -17.95 -17.59 -7.81
C ARG A 267 -18.64 -16.66 -6.81
N GLU A 268 -19.80 -17.07 -6.31
CA GLU A 268 -20.57 -16.29 -5.34
C GLU A 268 -19.79 -16.10 -4.03
N ARG A 269 -19.16 -17.16 -3.52
CA ARG A 269 -18.33 -17.11 -2.31
C ARG A 269 -17.14 -16.16 -2.45
N VAL A 270 -16.41 -16.25 -3.55
CA VAL A 270 -15.27 -15.34 -3.84
C VAL A 270 -15.77 -13.90 -3.95
N SER A 271 -16.85 -13.66 -4.70
CA SER A 271 -17.40 -12.30 -4.83
C SER A 271 -17.93 -11.73 -3.51
N ALA A 272 -18.53 -12.56 -2.66
CA ALA A 272 -19.00 -12.14 -1.35
C ALA A 272 -17.84 -11.78 -0.41
N TYR A 273 -16.77 -12.60 -0.41
CA TYR A 273 -15.55 -12.29 0.34
C TYR A 273 -14.91 -10.98 -0.13
N LEU A 274 -14.73 -10.79 -1.44
CA LEU A 274 -14.12 -9.56 -1.97
C LEU A 274 -14.93 -8.30 -1.66
N ARG A 275 -16.27 -8.39 -1.61
CA ARG A 275 -17.09 -7.25 -1.14
C ARG A 275 -16.85 -6.93 0.33
N ALA A 276 -16.74 -7.93 1.19
CA ALA A 276 -16.46 -7.73 2.61
C ALA A 276 -15.05 -7.18 2.82
N GLU A 277 -14.06 -7.67 2.05
CA GLU A 277 -12.68 -7.18 2.03
C GLU A 277 -12.61 -5.72 1.57
N ALA A 278 -13.32 -5.35 0.49
CA ALA A 278 -13.40 -3.98 -0.01
C ALA A 278 -13.96 -3.03 1.06
N GLN A 279 -15.04 -3.42 1.73
CA GLN A 279 -15.62 -2.63 2.83
C GLN A 279 -14.65 -2.45 4.01
N ALA A 280 -13.87 -3.47 4.34
CA ALA A 280 -12.81 -3.34 5.35
C ALA A 280 -11.72 -2.35 4.90
N PHE A 281 -11.28 -2.45 3.66
CA PHE A 281 -10.32 -1.51 3.07
C PHE A 281 -10.84 -0.07 3.08
N GLU A 282 -12.11 0.15 2.75
CA GLU A 282 -12.75 1.46 2.79
C GLU A 282 -12.70 2.07 4.20
N ARG A 283 -12.95 1.25 5.25
CA ARG A 283 -12.83 1.69 6.65
C ARG A 283 -11.41 2.10 7.02
N TYR A 284 -10.40 1.31 6.63
CA TYR A 284 -9.00 1.65 6.92
C TYR A 284 -8.53 2.88 6.15
N ILE A 285 -8.88 2.98 4.87
CA ILE A 285 -8.52 4.13 4.05
C ILE A 285 -9.20 5.41 4.56
N ALA A 286 -10.40 5.32 5.13
CA ALA A 286 -11.10 6.45 5.73
C ALA A 286 -10.30 7.12 6.86
N ALA A 287 -9.45 6.39 7.57
CA ALA A 287 -8.63 6.94 8.66
C ALA A 287 -7.59 7.95 8.15
N ALA A 288 -6.95 7.69 6.99
CA ALA A 288 -5.93 8.56 6.41
C ALA A 288 -5.78 8.30 4.89
N PRO A 289 -6.72 8.74 4.05
CA PRO A 289 -6.75 8.44 2.62
C PRO A 289 -5.52 8.99 1.86
N GLU A 290 -4.86 10.01 2.39
CA GLU A 290 -3.60 10.55 1.86
C GLU A 290 -2.40 9.63 2.09
N GLN A 291 -2.53 8.59 2.92
CA GLN A 291 -1.49 7.59 3.16
C GLN A 291 -1.67 6.33 2.31
N TRP A 292 -2.75 6.24 1.54
CA TRP A 292 -3.02 5.11 0.67
C TRP A 292 -2.28 5.25 -0.67
N LEU A 293 -1.21 4.48 -0.84
CA LEU A 293 -0.29 4.60 -1.97
C LEU A 293 -0.87 4.10 -3.30
N ALA A 294 -1.92 3.26 -3.27
CA ALA A 294 -2.53 2.77 -4.50
C ALA A 294 -3.23 3.88 -5.31
N ILE A 295 -3.52 5.04 -4.72
CA ILE A 295 -4.08 6.19 -5.47
C ILE A 295 -3.21 6.65 -6.65
N PHE A 296 -1.93 6.31 -6.68
CA PHE A 296 -1.03 6.63 -7.78
C PHE A 296 -1.13 5.66 -8.97
N HIS A 297 -1.93 4.60 -8.84
CA HIS A 297 -2.09 3.54 -9.83
C HIS A 297 -3.48 3.60 -10.51
N PRO A 298 -3.67 2.96 -11.67
CA PRO A 298 -4.98 2.79 -12.26
C PRO A 298 -5.81 1.86 -11.39
N LEU A 299 -6.92 2.36 -10.85
CA LEU A 299 -7.83 1.62 -9.97
C LEU A 299 -9.20 1.44 -10.61
N TRP A 300 -9.69 2.45 -11.29
CA TRP A 300 -11.03 2.49 -11.88
C TRP A 300 -10.95 2.76 -13.38
N ALA A 301 -11.51 1.87 -14.18
CA ALA A 301 -11.45 1.94 -15.64
C ALA A 301 -12.08 3.21 -16.21
N ASP A 302 -13.17 3.69 -15.63
CA ASP A 302 -13.84 4.94 -16.03
C ASP A 302 -12.96 6.18 -15.82
N LEU A 303 -12.20 6.22 -14.71
CA LEU A 303 -11.27 7.32 -14.45
C LEU A 303 -10.05 7.28 -15.38
N GLU A 304 -9.57 6.10 -15.74
CA GLU A 304 -8.45 5.96 -16.70
C GLU A 304 -8.89 6.32 -18.12
N ALA A 305 -10.08 5.90 -18.57
CA ALA A 305 -10.64 6.28 -19.86
C ALA A 305 -10.76 7.81 -19.99
N ALA A 306 -11.20 8.48 -18.92
CA ALA A 306 -11.28 9.94 -18.88
C ALA A 306 -9.90 10.62 -18.90
N LEU A 307 -8.81 9.95 -18.49
CA LEU A 307 -7.43 10.47 -18.64
C LEU A 307 -6.93 10.38 -20.09
N ALA A 308 -7.31 9.32 -20.81
CA ALA A 308 -6.89 9.10 -22.19
C ALA A 308 -7.51 10.12 -23.18
N HIS A 309 -8.70 10.63 -22.87
CA HIS A 309 -9.43 11.59 -23.71
C HIS A 309 -9.07 13.07 -23.46
N VAL A 310 -8.16 13.38 -22.53
CA VAL A 310 -7.68 14.76 -22.33
C VAL A 310 -6.63 15.08 -23.41
N PRO A 311 -6.87 16.03 -24.34
CA PRO A 311 -5.88 16.41 -25.34
C PRO A 311 -4.60 16.87 -24.61
N VAL A 312 -3.49 16.30 -24.99
CA VAL A 312 -2.16 16.77 -24.53
C VAL A 312 -1.99 18.17 -25.09
N ARG A 313 -2.00 19.17 -24.21
CA ARG A 313 -1.70 20.55 -24.61
C ARG A 313 -0.29 20.54 -25.21
N PRO A 314 -0.10 20.90 -26.49
CA PRO A 314 1.23 20.94 -27.09
C PRO A 314 2.12 21.85 -26.24
N ALA A 315 3.36 21.45 -26.06
CA ALA A 315 4.36 22.31 -25.45
C ALA A 315 4.41 23.63 -26.23
N PRO A 316 4.56 24.79 -25.56
CA PRO A 316 4.72 26.05 -26.26
C PRO A 316 5.89 25.92 -27.23
N SER A 317 5.63 26.04 -28.52
CA SER A 317 6.66 26.03 -29.54
C SER A 317 7.62 27.18 -29.24
N ALA A 318 8.87 26.88 -29.01
CA ALA A 318 9.95 27.85 -29.00
C ALA A 318 10.12 28.35 -30.46
N SER A 319 9.29 29.29 -30.86
CA SER A 319 9.43 30.04 -32.11
C SER A 319 9.11 31.49 -31.80
N SER A 320 10.14 32.24 -31.47
CA SER A 320 10.25 33.63 -31.88
C SER A 320 11.68 33.81 -32.38
N ALA A 321 11.78 33.67 -33.70
CA ALA A 321 12.92 34.12 -34.46
C ALA A 321 13.26 35.55 -34.05
N ILE A 322 14.50 35.81 -33.74
CA ILE A 322 15.11 37.11 -33.68
C ILE A 322 15.22 37.56 -35.15
N GLU A 323 14.36 38.50 -35.60
CA GLU A 323 14.61 39.26 -36.80
C GLU A 323 15.80 40.20 -36.56
N PRO A 324 16.81 40.25 -37.44
CA PRO A 324 17.84 41.27 -37.37
C PRO A 324 17.25 42.58 -37.86
N ALA A 325 17.39 43.60 -37.04
CA ALA A 325 17.07 45.00 -37.44
C ALA A 325 18.07 45.51 -38.47
N PRO A 326 17.67 46.51 -39.32
CA PRO A 326 18.38 47.01 -40.45
C PRO A 326 19.65 47.82 -40.10
#